data_9454ef0a53cff4b0525b22bcac7e3fd7
#
_entry.id   9454ef0a53cff4b0525b22bcac7e3fd7
#
_cell.length_a   1.000
_cell.length_b   1.000
_cell.length_c   1.000
_cell.angle_alpha   90.00
_cell.angle_beta   90.00
_cell.angle_gamma   90.00
#
_symmetry.space_group_name_H-M   'P 1'
#
loop_
_entity.id
_entity.type
_entity.pdbx_description
1 polymer ?
#
loop_
_entity_poly.entity_id
_entity_poly.type
_entity_poly.pdbx_seq_one_letter_code
_entity_poly.pdbx_strand_id
1 'polypeptide(L)'
;MKIRPCESDDHAGVDTLLRSAFPEPGEARLVVALRAADADTLELVAELDGRIAGVAMFSPAMAKLADGREVPGLGLGPVAVLPDYQNRGIGAALIEAGLDYVRTLGPSYCIVLGDPDYYSRFGFEPAPALDLHWADDPEDKTGNAFQVKALNGTAHLPRGTRIEYHPAFDGV
;
A
#
# COMPACT_ATOMS: atom_id res chain seq x y z
N MET A 1 -5.24 -2.26 21.75
CA MET A 1 -5.37 -1.96 20.31
C MET A 1 -5.93 -3.19 19.59
N LYS A 2 -6.87 -2.97 18.71
CA LYS A 2 -7.49 -4.02 17.91
C LYS A 2 -7.31 -3.72 16.43
N ILE A 3 -6.70 -4.64 15.69
CA ILE A 3 -6.59 -4.55 14.22
C ILE A 3 -7.64 -5.47 13.60
N ARG A 4 -8.43 -4.93 12.72
CA ARG A 4 -9.55 -5.63 12.07
C ARG A 4 -9.85 -5.05 10.70
N PRO A 5 -10.57 -5.80 9.84
CA PRO A 5 -11.07 -5.24 8.60
C PRO A 5 -11.95 -4.01 8.84
N CYS A 6 -11.85 -3.05 7.93
CA CYS A 6 -12.69 -1.85 7.93
C CYS A 6 -14.13 -2.23 7.60
N GLU A 7 -15.06 -1.65 8.32
CA GLU A 7 -16.50 -1.78 8.08
C GLU A 7 -17.07 -0.43 7.61
N SER A 8 -18.27 -0.44 7.04
CA SER A 8 -18.88 0.79 6.53
C SER A 8 -19.06 1.88 7.59
N ASP A 9 -19.32 1.49 8.84
CA ASP A 9 -19.43 2.43 9.95
C ASP A 9 -18.10 3.11 10.31
N ASP A 10 -16.96 2.57 9.87
CA ASP A 10 -15.63 3.14 10.08
C ASP A 10 -15.27 4.21 9.05
N HIS A 11 -15.97 4.29 7.94
CA HIS A 11 -15.59 5.13 6.79
C HIS A 11 -15.42 6.60 7.18
N ALA A 12 -16.31 7.14 8.01
CA ALA A 12 -16.19 8.52 8.48
C ALA A 12 -14.94 8.74 9.35
N GLY A 13 -14.63 7.77 10.21
CA GLY A 13 -13.41 7.81 11.05
C GLY A 13 -12.14 7.72 10.22
N VAL A 14 -12.13 6.87 9.21
CA VAL A 14 -10.99 6.75 8.26
C VAL A 14 -10.80 8.05 7.48
N ASP A 15 -11.87 8.67 6.97
CA ASP A 15 -11.78 9.95 6.26
C ASP A 15 -11.18 11.04 7.16
N THR A 16 -11.67 11.15 8.39
CA THR A 16 -11.14 12.10 9.37
C THR A 16 -9.66 11.87 9.64
N LEU A 17 -9.26 10.60 9.81
CA LEU A 17 -7.87 10.22 10.05
C LEU A 17 -6.97 10.62 8.88
N LEU A 18 -7.36 10.29 7.66
CA LEU A 18 -6.57 10.59 6.46
C LEU A 18 -6.40 12.10 6.26
N ARG A 19 -7.45 12.89 6.48
CA ARG A 19 -7.37 14.35 6.40
C ARG A 19 -6.51 14.97 7.50
N SER A 20 -6.38 14.29 8.63
CA SER A 20 -5.51 14.73 9.72
C SER A 20 -4.04 14.34 9.51
N ALA A 21 -3.80 13.21 8.87
CA ALA A 21 -2.45 12.65 8.69
C ALA A 21 -1.72 13.23 7.48
N PHE A 22 -2.45 13.67 6.45
CA PHE A 22 -1.89 14.21 5.22
C PHE A 22 -2.28 15.68 5.02
N PRO A 23 -1.36 16.52 4.47
CA PRO A 23 -1.64 17.95 4.28
C PRO A 23 -2.71 18.21 3.23
N GLU A 24 -2.84 17.32 2.24
CA GLU A 24 -3.81 17.46 1.16
C GLU A 24 -4.86 16.34 1.23
N PRO A 25 -6.05 16.51 0.65
CA PRO A 25 -7.12 15.51 0.72
C PRO A 25 -6.99 14.36 -0.29
N GLY A 26 -5.86 14.23 -0.97
CA GLY A 26 -5.64 13.23 -2.01
C GLY A 26 -5.84 11.81 -1.53
N GLU A 27 -5.27 11.45 -0.40
CA GLU A 27 -5.37 10.11 0.19
C GLU A 27 -6.79 9.77 0.64
N ALA A 28 -7.51 10.73 1.18
CA ALA A 28 -8.91 10.54 1.55
C ALA A 28 -9.79 10.29 0.32
N ARG A 29 -9.56 11.03 -0.76
CA ARG A 29 -10.27 10.84 -2.04
C ARG A 29 -9.91 9.52 -2.69
N LEU A 30 -8.63 9.12 -2.60
CA LEU A 30 -8.14 7.85 -3.13
C LEU A 30 -8.89 6.67 -2.51
N VAL A 31 -9.01 6.65 -1.19
CA VAL A 31 -9.72 5.57 -0.49
C VAL A 31 -11.17 5.48 -0.92
N VAL A 32 -11.86 6.61 -1.06
CA VAL A 32 -13.24 6.65 -1.58
C VAL A 32 -13.30 6.08 -3.00
N ALA A 33 -12.37 6.47 -3.86
CA ALA A 33 -12.32 6.00 -5.25
C ALA A 33 -12.02 4.50 -5.34
N LEU A 34 -11.11 3.98 -4.52
CA LEU A 34 -10.81 2.55 -4.47
C LEU A 34 -12.01 1.71 -4.02
N ARG A 35 -12.72 2.16 -2.99
CA ARG A 35 -13.96 1.50 -2.55
C ARG A 35 -15.03 1.52 -3.63
N ALA A 36 -15.21 2.65 -4.30
CA ALA A 36 -16.20 2.79 -5.37
C ALA A 36 -15.89 1.91 -6.59
N ALA A 37 -14.63 1.58 -6.80
CA ALA A 37 -14.16 0.72 -7.89
C ALA A 37 -14.08 -0.77 -7.49
N ASP A 38 -14.52 -1.14 -6.28
CA ASP A 38 -14.33 -2.47 -5.70
C ASP A 38 -12.86 -2.91 -5.71
N ALA A 39 -11.95 -1.94 -5.55
CA ALA A 39 -10.50 -2.12 -5.56
C ALA A 39 -9.87 -2.07 -4.16
N ASP A 40 -10.67 -2.06 -3.12
CA ASP A 40 -10.26 -2.16 -1.71
C ASP A 40 -10.04 -3.65 -1.35
N THR A 41 -8.99 -4.24 -1.91
CA THR A 41 -8.67 -5.66 -1.73
C THR A 41 -8.58 -6.04 -0.25
N LEU A 42 -7.93 -5.19 0.54
CA LEU A 42 -7.91 -5.28 2.00
C LEU A 42 -7.77 -3.87 2.57
N GLU A 43 -8.67 -3.51 3.45
CA GLU A 43 -8.59 -2.29 4.25
C GLU A 43 -8.64 -2.69 5.72
N LEU A 44 -7.53 -2.45 6.44
CA LEU A 44 -7.43 -2.70 7.87
C LEU A 44 -7.47 -1.40 8.65
N VAL A 45 -8.16 -1.42 9.77
CA VAL A 45 -8.15 -0.32 10.74
C VAL A 45 -7.57 -0.78 12.07
N ALA A 46 -6.92 0.14 12.74
CA ALA A 46 -6.50 -0.02 14.13
C ALA A 46 -7.43 0.78 15.02
N GLU A 47 -8.17 0.08 15.86
CA GLU A 47 -9.06 0.69 16.85
C GLU A 47 -8.33 0.78 18.19
N LEU A 48 -8.29 1.97 18.76
CA LEU A 48 -7.68 2.26 20.04
C LEU A 48 -8.50 3.32 20.77
N ASP A 49 -8.82 3.07 22.04
CA ASP A 49 -9.63 3.98 22.85
C ASP A 49 -10.98 4.34 22.20
N GLY A 50 -11.60 3.39 21.52
CA GLY A 50 -12.89 3.59 20.83
C GLY A 50 -12.80 4.45 19.57
N ARG A 51 -11.61 4.70 19.06
CA ARG A 51 -11.35 5.53 17.86
C ARG A 51 -10.61 4.75 16.80
N ILE A 52 -10.81 5.13 15.55
CA ILE A 52 -9.98 4.67 14.43
C ILE A 52 -8.68 5.46 14.48
N ALA A 53 -7.63 4.81 14.98
CA ALA A 53 -6.31 5.43 15.17
C ALA A 53 -5.36 5.21 14.00
N GLY A 54 -5.61 4.20 13.17
CA GLY A 54 -4.77 3.91 12.01
C GLY A 54 -5.53 3.18 10.91
N VAL A 55 -5.00 3.24 9.69
CA VAL A 55 -5.53 2.55 8.51
C VAL A 55 -4.38 2.11 7.62
N ALA A 56 -4.52 0.95 7.01
CA ALA A 56 -3.67 0.49 5.91
C ALA A 56 -4.54 -0.14 4.84
N MET A 57 -4.33 0.26 3.59
CA MET A 57 -5.08 -0.26 2.45
C MET A 57 -4.16 -0.95 1.46
N PHE A 58 -4.63 -2.08 0.93
CA PHE A 58 -4.04 -2.81 -0.18
C PHE A 58 -5.04 -2.81 -1.34
N SER A 59 -4.54 -2.51 -2.53
CA SER A 59 -5.35 -2.44 -3.75
C SER A 59 -4.64 -3.13 -4.91
N PRO A 60 -5.34 -3.47 -6.01
CA PRO A 60 -4.71 -4.13 -7.13
C PRO A 60 -3.59 -3.31 -7.77
N ALA A 61 -2.50 -3.97 -8.12
CA ALA A 61 -1.43 -3.45 -8.95
C ALA A 61 -1.24 -4.36 -10.17
N MET A 62 -0.62 -3.85 -11.22
CA MET A 62 -0.36 -4.61 -12.43
C MET A 62 1.07 -4.44 -12.89
N ALA A 63 1.78 -5.54 -13.06
CA ALA A 63 3.12 -5.57 -13.62
C ALA A 63 3.04 -5.91 -15.11
N LYS A 64 3.73 -5.12 -15.93
CA LYS A 64 3.87 -5.35 -17.37
C LYS A 64 5.31 -5.75 -17.66
N LEU A 65 5.49 -7.00 -18.08
CA LEU A 65 6.79 -7.56 -18.39
C LEU A 65 7.26 -7.09 -19.79
N ALA A 66 8.56 -7.14 -20.01
CA ALA A 66 9.15 -6.72 -21.29
C ALA A 66 8.61 -7.52 -22.50
N ASP A 67 8.18 -8.77 -22.30
CA ASP A 67 7.59 -9.63 -23.33
C ASP A 67 6.07 -9.38 -23.53
N GLY A 68 5.48 -8.43 -22.83
CA GLY A 68 4.07 -8.07 -22.92
C GLY A 68 3.14 -8.85 -21.99
N ARG A 69 3.64 -9.83 -21.24
CA ARG A 69 2.82 -10.51 -20.22
C ARG A 69 2.48 -9.57 -19.07
N GLU A 70 1.33 -9.78 -18.47
CA GLU A 70 0.86 -9.02 -17.30
C GLU A 70 0.78 -9.95 -16.09
N VAL A 71 1.25 -9.45 -14.94
CA VAL A 71 1.20 -10.17 -13.67
C VAL A 71 0.49 -9.29 -12.63
N PRO A 72 -0.68 -9.70 -12.14
CA PRO A 72 -1.37 -8.95 -11.10
C PRO A 72 -0.65 -9.09 -9.75
N GLY A 73 -0.74 -8.05 -8.94
CA GLY A 73 -0.20 -8.02 -7.59
C GLY A 73 -0.97 -7.02 -6.75
N LEU A 74 -0.32 -6.51 -5.71
CA LEU A 74 -0.94 -5.55 -4.80
C LEU A 74 -0.05 -4.32 -4.62
N GLY A 75 -0.70 -3.18 -4.41
CA GLY A 75 -0.08 -1.96 -3.95
C GLY A 75 -0.52 -1.65 -2.53
N LEU A 76 0.44 -1.33 -1.67
CA LEU A 76 0.19 -0.86 -0.32
C LEU A 76 0.11 0.67 -0.32
N GLY A 77 -0.99 1.20 0.20
CA GLY A 77 -1.22 2.63 0.37
C GLY A 77 -2.70 3.01 0.21
N PRO A 78 -3.14 4.03 0.94
CA PRO A 78 -2.38 4.75 1.96
C PRO A 78 -2.20 3.94 3.25
N VAL A 79 -1.18 4.32 4.01
CA VAL A 79 -0.97 3.91 5.41
C VAL A 79 -0.92 5.18 6.24
N ALA A 80 -1.75 5.26 7.26
CA ALA A 80 -1.81 6.46 8.09
C ALA A 80 -2.14 6.13 9.54
N VAL A 81 -1.63 6.96 10.44
CA VAL A 81 -1.90 6.92 11.88
C VAL A 81 -2.26 8.33 12.32
N LEU A 82 -3.28 8.48 13.17
CA LEU A 82 -3.62 9.77 13.77
C LEU A 82 -2.38 10.41 14.40
N PRO A 83 -2.16 11.72 14.24
CA PRO A 83 -0.97 12.39 14.75
C PRO A 83 -0.68 12.11 16.23
N ASP A 84 -1.68 12.12 17.09
CA ASP A 84 -1.53 11.86 18.53
C ASP A 84 -1.16 10.40 18.86
N TYR A 85 -1.28 9.49 17.91
CA TYR A 85 -1.01 8.06 18.08
C TYR A 85 0.22 7.58 17.31
N GLN A 86 0.92 8.46 16.64
CA GLN A 86 2.15 8.12 15.89
C GLN A 86 3.29 7.72 16.82
N ASN A 87 4.28 7.00 16.26
CA ASN A 87 5.46 6.51 16.97
C ASN A 87 5.16 5.52 18.10
N ARG A 88 4.05 4.79 17.99
CA ARG A 88 3.63 3.75 18.95
C ARG A 88 3.55 2.36 18.30
N GLY A 89 4.05 2.21 17.09
CA GLY A 89 4.06 0.93 16.37
C GLY A 89 2.73 0.55 15.68
N ILE A 90 1.75 1.45 15.63
CA ILE A 90 0.44 1.16 15.04
C ILE A 90 0.56 0.91 13.52
N GLY A 91 1.30 1.77 12.82
CA GLY A 91 1.52 1.59 11.38
C GLY A 91 2.22 0.28 11.05
N ALA A 92 3.26 -0.06 11.82
CA ALA A 92 3.97 -1.33 11.66
C ALA A 92 3.06 -2.53 11.88
N ALA A 93 2.24 -2.50 12.93
CA ALA A 93 1.30 -3.58 13.22
C ALA A 93 0.25 -3.76 12.11
N LEU A 94 -0.25 -2.66 11.55
CA LEU A 94 -1.18 -2.69 10.42
C LEU A 94 -0.54 -3.30 9.16
N ILE A 95 0.69 -2.89 8.84
CA ILE A 95 1.42 -3.40 7.67
C ILE A 95 1.70 -4.90 7.83
N GLU A 96 2.19 -5.32 8.98
CA GLU A 96 2.48 -6.74 9.26
C GLU A 96 1.22 -7.60 9.18
N ALA A 97 0.15 -7.17 9.83
CA ALA A 97 -1.13 -7.88 9.78
C ALA A 97 -1.69 -7.95 8.34
N GLY A 98 -1.58 -6.84 7.60
CA GLY A 98 -2.02 -6.79 6.21
C GLY A 98 -1.22 -7.70 5.30
N LEU A 99 0.11 -7.69 5.41
CA LEU A 99 0.97 -8.58 4.63
C LEU A 99 0.69 -10.05 4.92
N ASP A 100 0.48 -10.41 6.18
CA ASP A 100 0.13 -11.78 6.56
C ASP A 100 -1.20 -12.22 5.93
N TYR A 101 -2.17 -11.32 5.93
CA TYR A 101 -3.47 -11.62 5.32
C TYR A 101 -3.39 -11.75 3.80
N VAL A 102 -2.76 -10.79 3.10
CA VAL A 102 -2.73 -10.79 1.63
C VAL A 102 -1.94 -11.96 1.06
N ARG A 103 -1.00 -12.52 1.81
CA ARG A 103 -0.33 -13.77 1.42
C ARG A 103 -1.32 -14.91 1.19
N THR A 104 -2.41 -14.96 1.94
CA THR A 104 -3.44 -15.98 1.79
C THR A 104 -4.24 -15.82 0.49
N LEU A 105 -4.21 -14.64 -0.12
CA LEU A 105 -4.89 -14.35 -1.38
C LEU A 105 -4.11 -14.78 -2.62
N GLY A 106 -2.83 -15.14 -2.46
CA GLY A 106 -1.99 -15.73 -3.49
C GLY A 106 -1.23 -14.79 -4.43
N PRO A 107 -1.16 -13.45 -4.21
CA PRO A 107 -0.38 -12.58 -5.10
C PRO A 107 1.11 -12.88 -4.98
N SER A 108 1.87 -12.62 -6.06
CA SER A 108 3.31 -12.89 -6.08
C SER A 108 4.16 -11.72 -5.58
N TYR A 109 3.61 -10.50 -5.52
CA TYR A 109 4.34 -9.31 -5.09
C TYR A 109 3.42 -8.25 -4.51
N CYS A 110 4.04 -7.34 -3.76
CA CYS A 110 3.42 -6.10 -3.28
C CYS A 110 4.39 -4.95 -3.51
N ILE A 111 3.86 -3.79 -3.93
CA ILE A 111 4.64 -2.57 -4.12
C ILE A 111 4.26 -1.52 -3.07
N VAL A 112 5.19 -0.60 -2.79
CA VAL A 112 4.96 0.53 -1.91
C VAL A 112 5.81 1.73 -2.35
N LEU A 113 5.28 2.93 -2.15
CA LEU A 113 6.03 4.19 -2.26
C LEU A 113 6.20 4.76 -0.86
N GLY A 114 7.44 4.95 -0.42
CA GLY A 114 7.71 5.49 0.90
C GLY A 114 9.19 5.46 1.28
N ASP A 115 9.46 5.66 2.57
CA ASP A 115 10.81 5.67 3.12
C ASP A 115 11.42 4.26 3.08
N PRO A 116 12.52 4.04 2.34
CA PRO A 116 13.19 2.76 2.26
C PRO A 116 13.65 2.23 3.63
N ASP A 117 14.10 3.10 4.52
CA ASP A 117 14.56 2.70 5.86
C ASP A 117 13.39 2.19 6.72
N TYR A 118 12.20 2.73 6.50
CA TYR A 118 11.01 2.26 7.19
C TYR A 118 10.50 0.94 6.62
N TYR A 119 10.32 0.85 5.30
CA TYR A 119 9.68 -0.31 4.68
C TYR A 119 10.61 -1.52 4.55
N SER A 120 11.94 -1.34 4.62
CA SER A 120 12.90 -2.45 4.63
C SER A 120 12.65 -3.44 5.79
N ARG A 121 12.16 -2.95 6.92
CA ARG A 121 11.82 -3.79 8.08
C ARG A 121 10.71 -4.80 7.80
N PHE A 122 9.89 -4.57 6.78
CA PHE A 122 8.81 -5.47 6.35
C PHE A 122 9.23 -6.35 5.17
N GLY A 123 10.48 -6.27 4.73
CA GLY A 123 11.01 -7.06 3.62
C GLY A 123 10.85 -6.42 2.24
N PHE A 124 10.46 -5.14 2.17
CA PHE A 124 10.49 -4.41 0.92
C PHE A 124 11.93 -4.05 0.54
N GLU A 125 12.20 -4.07 -0.76
CA GLU A 125 13.50 -3.74 -1.34
C GLU A 125 13.35 -2.65 -2.39
N PRO A 126 14.33 -1.73 -2.54
CA PRO A 126 14.30 -0.73 -3.61
C PRO A 126 14.16 -1.37 -4.98
N ALA A 127 13.13 -1.01 -5.72
CA ALA A 127 12.83 -1.58 -7.02
C ALA A 127 13.90 -1.29 -8.08
N PRO A 128 14.53 -0.10 -8.13
CA PRO A 128 15.58 0.16 -9.13
C PRO A 128 16.75 -0.81 -9.08
N ALA A 129 17.14 -1.28 -7.88
CA ALA A 129 18.21 -2.27 -7.73
C ALA A 129 17.86 -3.62 -8.38
N LEU A 130 16.58 -3.91 -8.56
CA LEU A 130 16.05 -5.12 -9.20
C LEU A 130 15.65 -4.88 -10.66
N ASP A 131 15.93 -3.70 -11.19
CA ASP A 131 15.48 -3.25 -12.52
C ASP A 131 13.96 -3.37 -12.68
N LEU A 132 13.25 -2.99 -11.63
CA LEU A 132 11.80 -2.86 -11.60
C LEU A 132 11.45 -1.39 -11.48
N HIS A 133 10.46 -0.94 -12.24
CA HIS A 133 10.19 0.49 -12.42
C HIS A 133 8.72 0.80 -12.18
N TRP A 134 8.45 1.95 -11.59
CA TRP A 134 7.09 2.47 -11.50
C TRP A 134 6.68 3.04 -12.87
N ALA A 135 5.56 2.56 -13.39
CA ALA A 135 5.13 2.90 -14.75
C ALA A 135 4.86 4.40 -14.94
N ASP A 136 4.40 5.09 -13.88
CA ASP A 136 4.11 6.53 -13.93
C ASP A 136 5.33 7.41 -13.66
N ASP A 137 6.49 6.80 -13.45
CA ASP A 137 7.76 7.50 -13.22
C ASP A 137 8.84 6.95 -14.18
N PRO A 138 8.71 7.22 -15.50
CA PRO A 138 9.61 6.63 -16.49
C PRO A 138 11.07 7.07 -16.35
N GLU A 139 11.34 8.15 -15.62
CA GLU A 139 12.70 8.65 -15.37
C GLU A 139 13.27 8.19 -14.03
N ASP A 140 12.55 7.34 -13.30
CA ASP A 140 12.92 6.81 -11.98
C ASP A 140 13.29 7.92 -10.95
N LYS A 141 12.58 9.03 -10.99
CA LYS A 141 12.82 10.17 -10.07
C LYS A 141 12.53 9.83 -8.63
N THR A 142 11.58 8.93 -8.37
CA THR A 142 11.28 8.44 -7.03
C THR A 142 12.40 7.58 -6.46
N GLY A 143 13.26 7.03 -7.31
CA GLY A 143 14.43 6.27 -6.90
C GLY A 143 14.08 5.11 -5.96
N ASN A 144 14.79 5.03 -4.84
CA ASN A 144 14.62 3.96 -3.85
C ASN A 144 13.31 4.04 -3.05
N ALA A 145 12.54 5.11 -3.18
CA ALA A 145 11.22 5.20 -2.55
C ALA A 145 10.20 4.24 -3.17
N PHE A 146 10.38 3.86 -4.44
CA PHE A 146 9.60 2.81 -5.05
C PHE A 146 10.21 1.44 -4.70
N GLN A 147 9.42 0.63 -4.01
CA GLN A 147 9.90 -0.62 -3.41
C GLN A 147 8.96 -1.78 -3.73
N VAL A 148 9.53 -2.97 -3.76
CA VAL A 148 8.80 -4.20 -4.04
C VAL A 148 9.15 -5.28 -3.02
N LYS A 149 8.16 -6.10 -2.69
CA LYS A 149 8.32 -7.29 -1.86
C LYS A 149 7.78 -8.50 -2.62
N ALA A 150 8.62 -9.51 -2.82
CA ALA A 150 8.16 -10.81 -3.31
C ALA A 150 7.38 -11.52 -2.20
N LEU A 151 6.24 -12.11 -2.56
CA LEU A 151 5.35 -12.81 -1.63
C LEU A 151 5.34 -14.31 -1.90
N ASN A 152 4.97 -15.09 -0.89
CA ASN A 152 4.72 -16.54 -1.02
C ASN A 152 5.93 -17.35 -1.53
N GLY A 153 7.15 -16.92 -1.17
CA GLY A 153 8.37 -17.61 -1.60
C GLY A 153 8.64 -17.53 -3.09
N THR A 154 7.94 -16.66 -3.82
CA THR A 154 8.16 -16.43 -5.24
C THR A 154 9.45 -15.66 -5.47
N ALA A 155 10.05 -15.83 -6.65
CA ALA A 155 11.14 -14.97 -7.09
C ALA A 155 10.59 -13.58 -7.43
N HIS A 156 11.49 -12.57 -7.44
CA HIS A 156 11.14 -11.25 -7.95
C HIS A 156 10.69 -11.33 -9.42
N LEU A 157 9.88 -10.34 -9.82
CA LEU A 157 9.51 -10.16 -11.23
C LEU A 157 10.75 -10.02 -12.12
N PRO A 158 10.67 -10.40 -13.39
CA PRO A 158 11.80 -10.26 -14.32
C PRO A 158 12.30 -8.82 -14.43
N ARG A 159 13.60 -8.66 -14.65
CA ARG A 159 14.21 -7.35 -14.90
C ARG A 159 13.55 -6.67 -16.11
N GLY A 160 13.43 -5.35 -16.02
CA GLY A 160 12.79 -4.54 -17.06
C GLY A 160 11.27 -4.47 -16.95
N THR A 161 10.69 -5.00 -15.90
CA THR A 161 9.25 -4.96 -15.65
C THR A 161 8.84 -3.57 -15.14
N ARG A 162 7.70 -3.08 -15.64
CA ARG A 162 7.06 -1.85 -15.17
C ARG A 162 5.82 -2.19 -14.38
N ILE A 163 5.63 -1.55 -13.24
CA ILE A 163 4.53 -1.84 -12.32
C ILE A 163 3.71 -0.57 -12.12
N GLU A 164 2.39 -0.71 -12.19
CA GLU A 164 1.47 0.40 -11.96
C GLU A 164 0.53 0.09 -10.80
N TYR A 165 0.21 1.14 -10.05
CA TYR A 165 -0.90 1.12 -9.11
C TYR A 165 -2.23 1.10 -9.86
N HIS A 166 -3.32 0.84 -9.13
CA HIS A 166 -4.67 1.00 -9.67
C HIS A 166 -4.88 2.44 -10.20
N PRO A 167 -5.64 2.63 -11.29
CA PRO A 167 -5.86 3.97 -11.87
C PRO A 167 -6.44 5.02 -10.91
N ALA A 168 -7.09 4.60 -9.82
CA ALA A 168 -7.55 5.53 -8.79
C ALA A 168 -6.42 6.34 -8.15
N PHE A 169 -5.16 5.87 -8.22
CA PHE A 169 -3.98 6.58 -7.74
C PHE A 169 -3.56 7.75 -8.65
N ASP A 170 -4.10 7.84 -9.86
CA ASP A 170 -3.75 8.91 -10.79
C ASP A 170 -4.17 10.26 -10.19
N GLY A 171 -3.23 11.20 -10.07
CA GLY A 171 -3.46 12.52 -9.50
C GLY A 171 -3.39 12.62 -7.98
N VAL A 172 -2.89 11.58 -7.31
CA VAL A 172 -2.65 11.60 -5.86
C VAL A 172 -1.19 11.93 -5.56
#